data_67cb346308fd8c29fa3dd9c7af9dc577
#
_entry.id   67cb346308fd8c29fa3dd9c7af9dc577
#
_cell.length_a   1.000
_cell.length_b   1.000
_cell.length_c   1.000
_cell.angle_alpha   90.00
_cell.angle_beta   90.00
_cell.angle_gamma   90.00
#
_symmetry.space_group_name_H-M   'P 1'
#
loop_
_entity.id
_entity.type
_entity.pdbx_description
1 polymer ?
#
loop_
_entity_poly.entity_id
_entity_poly.type
_entity_poly.pdbx_seq_one_letter_code
_entity_poly.pdbx_strand_id
1 'polypeptide(L)'
;DSLLLLAERTGRASGLLQGLTPDAQVEATVMIMVTEALKTSAIEGELLSRKDVMSSIRKNLGLETGSLSGDKRAQGAAALMLAVRNTIETPLSEDLLFAWHRTVMAGHRHVATGQWRTDAEPMQVVSGAYGHEKFHFEAPPSSRVPSEMARYIRWFNETAPGGRKAIQKAAVRSA
;
A
#
# COMPACT_ATOMS: atom_id res chain seq x y z
N ASP A 1 -21.95 14.49 4.42
CA ASP A 1 -21.28 15.15 5.56
C ASP A 1 -19.94 14.53 5.92
N SER A 2 -19.76 13.21 5.84
CA SER A 2 -18.46 12.57 6.12
C SER A 2 -17.34 13.03 5.16
N LEU A 3 -17.65 13.32 3.90
CA LEU A 3 -16.68 13.84 2.91
C LEU A 3 -16.22 15.26 3.24
N LEU A 4 -17.11 16.12 3.73
CA LEU A 4 -16.77 17.46 4.17
C LEU A 4 -15.85 17.41 5.40
N LEU A 5 -16.18 16.56 6.36
CA LEU A 5 -15.36 16.35 7.56
C LEU A 5 -13.96 15.81 7.20
N LEU A 6 -13.88 14.88 6.25
CA LEU A 6 -12.60 14.38 5.75
C LEU A 6 -11.78 15.50 5.10
N ALA A 7 -12.41 16.29 4.22
CA ALA A 7 -11.74 17.40 3.54
C ALA A 7 -11.24 18.46 4.54
N GLU A 8 -12.06 18.82 5.54
CA GLU A 8 -11.70 19.76 6.60
C GLU A 8 -10.49 19.24 7.41
N ARG A 9 -10.54 17.99 7.87
CA ARG A 9 -9.45 17.39 8.65
C ARG A 9 -8.17 17.27 7.85
N THR A 10 -8.27 16.87 6.58
CA THR A 10 -7.11 16.77 5.69
C THR A 10 -6.51 18.15 5.40
N GLY A 11 -7.34 19.15 5.11
CA GLY A 11 -6.89 20.53 4.91
C GLY A 11 -6.21 21.11 6.15
N ARG A 12 -6.78 20.88 7.33
CA ARG A 12 -6.19 21.31 8.61
C ARG A 12 -4.83 20.64 8.85
N ALA A 13 -4.72 19.32 8.63
CA ALA A 13 -3.48 18.59 8.80
C ALA A 13 -2.40 19.09 7.82
N SER A 14 -2.78 19.29 6.55
CA SER A 14 -1.87 19.83 5.53
C SER A 14 -1.37 21.24 5.87
N GLY A 15 -2.26 22.12 6.34
CA GLY A 15 -1.89 23.47 6.76
C GLY A 15 -0.95 23.47 7.96
N LEU A 16 -1.18 22.61 8.94
CA LEU A 16 -0.28 22.44 10.08
C LEU A 16 1.12 21.95 9.64
N LEU A 17 1.16 20.97 8.75
CA LEU A 17 2.44 20.46 8.23
C LEU A 17 3.22 21.52 7.47
N GLN A 18 2.55 22.33 6.65
CA GLN A 18 3.20 23.43 5.90
C GLN A 18 3.78 24.52 6.80
N GLY A 19 3.21 24.73 7.98
CA GLY A 19 3.70 25.70 8.98
C GLY A 19 4.89 25.21 9.81
N LEU A 20 5.30 23.95 9.69
CA LEU A 20 6.44 23.41 10.41
C LEU A 20 7.77 23.80 9.77
N THR A 21 8.84 23.79 10.59
CA THR A 21 10.21 23.89 10.05
C THR A 21 10.54 22.68 9.17
N PRO A 22 11.49 22.79 8.24
CA PRO A 22 11.87 21.67 7.36
C PRO A 22 12.18 20.36 8.11
N ASP A 23 12.93 20.44 9.20
CA ASP A 23 13.25 19.27 10.02
C ASP A 23 12.00 18.65 10.68
N ALA A 24 11.10 19.49 11.19
CA ALA A 24 9.85 19.03 11.77
C ALA A 24 8.90 18.44 10.71
N GLN A 25 8.93 18.94 9.47
CA GLN A 25 8.19 18.34 8.34
C GLN A 25 8.70 16.93 8.01
N VAL A 26 10.03 16.74 8.02
CA VAL A 26 10.65 15.41 7.82
C VAL A 26 10.20 14.45 8.91
N GLU A 27 10.31 14.85 10.18
CA GLU A 27 9.89 14.01 11.31
C GLU A 27 8.39 13.68 11.26
N ALA A 28 7.54 14.66 10.97
CA ALA A 28 6.10 14.43 10.80
C ALA A 28 5.82 13.45 9.66
N THR A 29 6.53 13.56 8.54
CA THR A 29 6.42 12.64 7.41
C THR A 29 6.80 11.22 7.81
N VAL A 30 7.92 11.05 8.51
CA VAL A 30 8.34 9.74 9.04
C VAL A 30 7.24 9.14 9.93
N MET A 31 6.68 9.94 10.84
CA MET A 31 5.63 9.48 11.76
C MET A 31 4.34 9.07 11.04
N ILE A 32 3.95 9.79 9.99
CA ILE A 32 2.82 9.43 9.13
C ILE A 32 3.08 8.11 8.43
N MET A 33 4.24 7.95 7.78
CA MET A 33 4.62 6.73 7.08
C MET A 33 4.68 5.51 8.00
N VAL A 34 5.25 5.67 9.22
CA VAL A 34 5.26 4.61 10.24
C VAL A 34 3.85 4.20 10.64
N THR A 35 2.99 5.20 10.89
CA THR A 35 1.61 4.94 11.31
C THR A 35 0.83 4.23 10.22
N GLU A 36 0.96 4.66 8.98
CA GLU A 36 0.33 4.05 7.82
C GLU A 36 0.79 2.60 7.63
N ALA A 37 2.11 2.36 7.62
CA ALA A 37 2.66 1.01 7.49
C ALA A 37 2.13 0.07 8.59
N LEU A 38 2.10 0.52 9.84
CA LEU A 38 1.60 -0.29 10.96
C LEU A 38 0.10 -0.58 10.85
N LYS A 39 -0.69 0.42 10.50
CA LYS A 39 -2.15 0.27 10.40
C LYS A 39 -2.56 -0.60 9.23
N THR A 40 -1.96 -0.39 8.07
CA THR A 40 -2.22 -1.20 6.87
C THR A 40 -1.81 -2.65 7.10
N SER A 41 -0.61 -2.89 7.65
CA SER A 41 -0.17 -4.26 7.99
C SER A 41 -1.07 -4.94 9.01
N ALA A 42 -1.54 -4.20 10.03
CA ALA A 42 -2.44 -4.75 11.04
C ALA A 42 -3.82 -5.14 10.47
N ILE A 43 -4.34 -4.43 9.47
CA ILE A 43 -5.57 -4.78 8.76
C ILE A 43 -5.41 -6.14 8.06
N GLU A 44 -4.21 -6.41 7.52
CA GLU A 44 -3.87 -7.67 6.87
C GLU A 44 -3.45 -8.78 7.86
N GLY A 45 -3.57 -8.53 9.16
CA GLY A 45 -3.20 -9.49 10.21
C GLY A 45 -1.71 -9.53 10.55
N GLU A 46 -0.89 -8.66 9.96
CA GLU A 46 0.55 -8.58 10.20
C GLU A 46 0.87 -7.54 11.29
N LEU A 47 1.31 -8.02 12.44
CA LEU A 47 1.70 -7.16 13.56
C LEU A 47 3.20 -6.84 13.48
N LEU A 48 3.53 -5.65 13.01
CA LEU A 48 4.90 -5.17 12.89
C LEU A 48 5.33 -4.35 14.12
N SER A 49 6.61 -4.46 14.48
CA SER A 49 7.22 -3.63 15.52
C SER A 49 7.35 -2.17 15.03
N ARG A 50 6.76 -1.22 15.80
CA ARG A 50 6.91 0.21 15.51
C ARG A 50 8.37 0.66 15.41
N LYS A 51 9.23 0.13 16.31
CA LYS A 51 10.66 0.44 16.34
C LYS A 51 11.34 0.01 15.04
N ASP A 52 11.03 -1.20 14.56
CA ASP A 52 11.66 -1.76 13.37
C ASP A 52 11.20 -1.05 12.10
N VAL A 53 9.90 -0.74 11.98
CA VAL A 53 9.36 0.05 10.86
C VAL A 53 9.97 1.45 10.85
N MET A 54 10.03 2.12 12.00
CA MET A 54 10.60 3.48 12.12
C MET A 54 12.08 3.48 11.72
N SER A 55 12.90 2.59 12.28
CA SER A 55 14.31 2.48 11.95
C SER A 55 14.50 2.21 10.45
N SER A 56 13.68 1.34 9.87
CA SER A 56 13.77 1.02 8.44
C SER A 56 13.40 2.22 7.56
N ILE A 57 12.34 2.97 7.90
CA ILE A 57 11.95 4.19 7.18
C ILE A 57 13.06 5.26 7.27
N ARG A 58 13.57 5.53 8.49
CA ARG A 58 14.61 6.56 8.70
C ARG A 58 15.88 6.24 7.92
N LYS A 59 16.31 4.99 7.89
CA LYS A 59 17.46 4.55 7.09
C LYS A 59 17.25 4.70 5.59
N ASN A 60 16.09 4.28 5.09
CA ASN A 60 15.75 4.41 3.68
C ASN A 60 15.67 5.89 3.23
N LEU A 61 15.39 6.80 4.17
CA LEU A 61 15.45 8.27 3.95
C LEU A 61 16.85 8.87 4.16
N GLY A 62 17.83 8.07 4.55
CA GLY A 62 19.18 8.57 4.85
C GLY A 62 19.30 9.36 6.16
N LEU A 63 18.30 9.27 7.03
CA LEU A 63 18.25 10.00 8.31
C LEU A 63 18.99 9.26 9.44
N GLU A 64 19.30 7.99 9.26
CA GLU A 64 20.03 7.15 10.21
C GLU A 64 21.04 6.28 9.49
N THR A 65 22.17 6.04 10.15
CA THR A 65 23.21 5.10 9.73
C THR A 65 23.17 3.83 10.60
N GLY A 66 23.62 2.69 10.08
CA GLY A 66 23.69 1.42 10.83
C GLY A 66 23.01 0.27 10.10
N SER A 67 22.92 -0.92 10.74
CA SER A 67 22.28 -2.10 10.15
C SER A 67 20.77 -1.96 10.12
N LEU A 68 20.12 -2.50 9.10
CA LEU A 68 18.65 -2.60 9.06
C LEU A 68 18.16 -3.50 10.21
N SER A 69 16.91 -3.26 10.65
CA SER A 69 16.20 -4.18 11.53
C SER A 69 16.29 -5.62 11.01
N GLY A 70 16.34 -6.60 11.90
CA GLY A 70 16.30 -8.01 11.53
C GLY A 70 14.96 -8.47 10.94
N ASP A 71 13.88 -7.73 11.20
CA ASP A 71 12.55 -8.06 10.68
C ASP A 71 12.40 -7.64 9.21
N LYS A 72 12.47 -8.63 8.32
CA LYS A 72 12.32 -8.41 6.87
C LYS A 72 10.94 -7.92 6.46
N ARG A 73 9.89 -8.22 7.22
CA ARG A 73 8.53 -7.74 6.97
C ARG A 73 8.47 -6.24 7.22
N ALA A 74 9.02 -5.77 8.34
CA ALA A 74 9.13 -4.35 8.65
C ALA A 74 9.96 -3.60 7.60
N GLN A 75 11.06 -4.20 7.12
CA GLN A 75 11.86 -3.65 6.02
C GLN A 75 11.06 -3.54 4.72
N GLY A 76 10.35 -4.61 4.35
CA GLY A 76 9.51 -4.65 3.15
C GLY A 76 8.38 -3.60 3.19
N ALA A 77 7.67 -3.49 4.31
CA ALA A 77 6.63 -2.49 4.51
C ALA A 77 7.18 -1.06 4.43
N ALA A 78 8.31 -0.78 5.08
CA ALA A 78 8.98 0.52 5.02
C ALA A 78 9.44 0.88 3.60
N ALA A 79 10.03 -0.07 2.89
CA ALA A 79 10.47 0.12 1.51
C ALA A 79 9.29 0.35 0.56
N LEU A 80 8.17 -0.37 0.76
CA LEU A 80 6.94 -0.16 0.00
C LEU A 80 6.38 1.26 0.21
N MET A 81 6.31 1.74 1.46
CA MET A 81 5.83 3.10 1.75
C MET A 81 6.64 4.17 0.98
N LEU A 82 7.96 4.03 0.95
CA LEU A 82 8.80 4.95 0.18
C LEU A 82 8.63 4.80 -1.33
N ALA A 83 8.56 3.56 -1.83
CA ALA A 83 8.34 3.31 -3.26
C ALA A 83 7.03 3.95 -3.73
N VAL A 84 5.93 3.76 -2.98
CA VAL A 84 4.63 4.37 -3.28
C VAL A 84 4.71 5.90 -3.26
N ARG A 85 5.33 6.47 -2.22
CA ARG A 85 5.51 7.93 -2.13
C ARG A 85 6.29 8.50 -3.33
N ASN A 86 7.37 7.85 -3.72
CA ASN A 86 8.23 8.32 -4.81
C ASN A 86 7.58 8.17 -6.19
N THR A 87 6.56 7.33 -6.30
CA THR A 87 5.86 7.04 -7.56
C THR A 87 4.42 7.55 -7.59
N ILE A 88 4.03 8.41 -6.62
CA ILE A 88 2.62 8.86 -6.47
C ILE A 88 2.08 9.58 -7.71
N GLU A 89 2.92 10.26 -8.47
CA GLU A 89 2.56 10.95 -9.70
C GLU A 89 2.77 10.08 -10.95
N THR A 90 3.36 8.90 -10.79
CA THR A 90 3.59 7.96 -11.90
C THR A 90 2.29 7.23 -12.23
N PRO A 91 1.88 7.15 -13.49
CA PRO A 91 0.74 6.33 -13.87
C PRO A 91 0.92 4.88 -13.42
N LEU A 92 -0.13 4.29 -12.89
CA LEU A 92 -0.11 2.90 -12.47
C LEU A 92 0.16 2.00 -13.69
N SER A 93 1.05 1.03 -13.52
CA SER A 93 1.39 0.03 -14.55
C SER A 93 1.53 -1.34 -13.92
N GLU A 94 1.50 -2.37 -14.75
CA GLU A 94 1.77 -3.75 -14.33
C GLU A 94 3.18 -3.86 -13.72
N ASP A 95 4.18 -3.28 -14.38
CA ASP A 95 5.57 -3.30 -13.89
C ASP A 95 5.70 -2.64 -12.52
N LEU A 96 4.97 -1.55 -12.28
CA LEU A 96 4.97 -0.86 -10.99
C LEU A 96 4.34 -1.73 -9.89
N LEU A 97 3.22 -2.38 -10.17
CA LEU A 97 2.59 -3.32 -9.24
C LEU A 97 3.53 -4.50 -8.94
N PHE A 98 4.19 -5.04 -9.94
CA PHE A 98 5.16 -6.13 -9.76
C PHE A 98 6.39 -5.69 -8.97
N ALA A 99 6.86 -4.46 -9.19
CA ALA A 99 7.96 -3.88 -8.39
C ALA A 99 7.56 -3.74 -6.92
N TRP A 100 6.38 -3.20 -6.63
CA TRP A 100 5.86 -3.09 -5.26
C TRP A 100 5.66 -4.45 -4.60
N HIS A 101 5.12 -5.43 -5.34
CA HIS A 101 4.95 -6.79 -4.85
C HIS A 101 6.30 -7.43 -4.50
N ARG A 102 7.31 -7.31 -5.35
CA ARG A 102 8.67 -7.77 -5.04
C ARG A 102 9.25 -7.10 -3.80
N THR A 103 8.97 -5.82 -3.62
CA THR A 103 9.46 -5.05 -2.49
C THR A 103 8.85 -5.52 -1.17
N VAL A 104 7.52 -5.63 -1.09
CA VAL A 104 6.85 -6.03 0.16
C VAL A 104 7.09 -7.49 0.51
N MET A 105 7.21 -8.35 -0.51
CA MET A 105 7.44 -9.79 -0.34
C MET A 105 8.93 -10.15 -0.25
N ALA A 106 9.83 -9.17 -0.15
CA ALA A 106 11.26 -9.42 -0.01
C ALA A 106 11.55 -10.26 1.23
N GLY A 107 12.08 -11.47 1.02
CA GLY A 107 12.37 -12.44 2.10
C GLY A 107 11.34 -13.56 2.26
N HIS A 108 10.22 -13.53 1.57
CA HIS A 108 9.28 -14.66 1.49
C HIS A 108 9.76 -15.65 0.41
N ARG A 109 10.26 -16.81 0.83
CA ARG A 109 10.92 -17.77 -0.08
C ARG A 109 9.97 -18.66 -0.90
N HIS A 110 8.70 -18.72 -0.49
CA HIS A 110 7.73 -19.67 -1.06
C HIS A 110 6.64 -18.98 -1.90
N VAL A 111 6.79 -17.69 -2.17
CA VAL A 111 5.83 -16.91 -2.95
C VAL A 111 6.47 -16.47 -4.26
N ALA A 112 5.82 -16.75 -5.36
CA ALA A 112 6.20 -16.20 -6.66
C ALA A 112 5.92 -14.69 -6.66
N THR A 113 6.97 -13.88 -6.68
CA THR A 113 6.86 -12.43 -6.52
C THR A 113 6.98 -11.68 -7.84
N GLY A 114 6.25 -10.58 -7.99
CA GLY A 114 6.33 -9.72 -9.16
C GLY A 114 5.79 -10.36 -10.43
N GLN A 115 4.75 -11.15 -10.31
CA GLN A 115 3.99 -11.74 -11.41
C GLN A 115 2.55 -12.03 -10.98
N TRP A 116 1.67 -12.22 -11.93
CA TRP A 116 0.31 -12.70 -11.67
C TRP A 116 0.34 -14.15 -11.20
N ARG A 117 -0.62 -14.53 -10.37
CA ARG A 117 -0.79 -15.93 -9.97
C ARG A 117 -1.14 -16.80 -11.18
N THR A 118 -0.67 -18.03 -11.12
CA THR A 118 -0.88 -19.02 -12.21
C THR A 118 -1.57 -20.29 -11.71
N ASP A 119 -1.91 -20.35 -10.42
CA ASP A 119 -2.54 -21.52 -9.82
C ASP A 119 -3.85 -21.85 -10.49
N ALA A 120 -4.08 -23.13 -10.73
CA ALA A 120 -5.31 -23.61 -11.37
C ALA A 120 -6.52 -23.53 -10.42
N GLU A 121 -6.26 -23.69 -9.12
CA GLU A 121 -7.31 -23.64 -8.11
C GLU A 121 -7.76 -22.18 -7.84
N PRO A 122 -9.07 -21.95 -7.68
CA PRO A 122 -9.57 -20.61 -7.39
C PRO A 122 -9.19 -20.18 -5.98
N MET A 123 -8.80 -18.91 -5.83
CA MET A 123 -8.68 -18.29 -4.50
C MET A 123 -10.07 -17.99 -3.97
N GLN A 124 -10.35 -18.41 -2.74
CA GLN A 124 -11.66 -18.26 -2.11
C GLN A 124 -11.53 -17.61 -0.74
N VAL A 125 -12.51 -16.79 -0.39
CA VAL A 125 -12.69 -16.30 0.97
C VAL A 125 -13.75 -17.17 1.63
N VAL A 126 -13.35 -17.89 2.65
CA VAL A 126 -14.19 -18.84 3.37
C VAL A 126 -14.21 -18.56 4.86
N SER A 127 -15.24 -18.96 5.56
CA SER A 127 -15.32 -19.00 7.03
C SER A 127 -15.99 -20.28 7.48
N GLY A 128 -15.78 -20.66 8.74
CA GLY A 128 -16.32 -21.88 9.31
C GLY A 128 -15.24 -22.91 9.63
N ALA A 129 -15.65 -24.04 10.23
CA ALA A 129 -14.75 -25.14 10.51
C ALA A 129 -14.48 -25.95 9.23
N TYR A 130 -13.35 -26.66 9.21
CA TYR A 130 -12.98 -27.56 8.12
C TYR A 130 -14.11 -28.59 7.85
N GLY A 131 -14.53 -28.68 6.58
CA GLY A 131 -15.66 -29.53 6.16
C GLY A 131 -17.05 -28.88 6.32
N HIS A 132 -17.12 -27.66 6.87
CA HIS A 132 -18.35 -26.85 7.00
C HIS A 132 -18.11 -25.40 6.61
N GLU A 133 -17.27 -25.19 5.57
CA GLU A 133 -16.88 -23.88 5.11
C GLU A 133 -18.07 -23.17 4.44
N LYS A 134 -18.25 -21.90 4.81
CA LYS A 134 -19.13 -20.99 4.11
C LYS A 134 -18.30 -20.16 3.13
N PHE A 135 -18.61 -20.29 1.85
CA PHE A 135 -17.99 -19.52 0.79
C PHE A 135 -18.58 -18.10 0.74
N HIS A 136 -17.74 -17.09 0.79
CA HIS A 136 -18.12 -15.68 0.72
C HIS A 136 -17.78 -15.05 -0.62
N PHE A 137 -16.66 -15.42 -1.19
CA PHE A 137 -16.15 -14.87 -2.45
C PHE A 137 -15.22 -15.87 -3.13
N GLU A 138 -15.28 -15.90 -4.44
CA GLU A 138 -14.33 -16.61 -5.29
C GLU A 138 -13.68 -15.61 -6.25
N ALA A 139 -12.35 -15.58 -6.27
CA ALA A 139 -11.60 -14.71 -7.16
C ALA A 139 -11.68 -15.23 -8.62
N PRO A 140 -11.53 -14.33 -9.61
CA PRO A 140 -11.45 -14.75 -11.00
C PRO A 140 -10.39 -15.83 -11.21
N PRO A 141 -10.58 -16.77 -12.16
CA PRO A 141 -9.54 -17.72 -12.52
C PRO A 141 -8.22 -17.02 -12.87
N SER A 142 -7.09 -17.65 -12.57
CA SER A 142 -5.76 -17.06 -12.82
C SER A 142 -5.54 -16.63 -14.27
N SER A 143 -6.11 -17.37 -15.23
CA SER A 143 -6.09 -17.02 -16.65
C SER A 143 -6.75 -15.69 -17.01
N ARG A 144 -7.69 -15.22 -16.17
CA ARG A 144 -8.38 -13.93 -16.34
C ARG A 144 -7.71 -12.76 -15.62
N VAL A 145 -6.82 -13.05 -14.66
CA VAL A 145 -6.19 -12.00 -13.84
C VAL A 145 -5.48 -10.94 -14.68
N PRO A 146 -4.67 -11.26 -15.71
CA PRO A 146 -4.01 -10.23 -16.52
C PRO A 146 -5.00 -9.26 -17.17
N SER A 147 -6.10 -9.77 -17.73
CA SER A 147 -7.11 -8.92 -18.39
C SER A 147 -7.90 -8.07 -17.41
N GLU A 148 -8.24 -8.61 -16.24
CA GLU A 148 -8.92 -7.88 -15.17
C GLU A 148 -8.02 -6.76 -14.61
N MET A 149 -6.75 -7.05 -14.40
CA MET A 149 -5.79 -6.06 -13.91
C MET A 149 -5.49 -4.98 -14.96
N ALA A 150 -5.39 -5.32 -16.24
CA ALA A 150 -5.27 -4.32 -17.31
C ALA A 150 -6.49 -3.37 -17.33
N ARG A 151 -7.69 -3.88 -17.08
CA ARG A 151 -8.93 -3.07 -16.97
C ARG A 151 -8.87 -2.17 -15.73
N TYR A 152 -8.45 -2.70 -14.59
CA TYR A 152 -8.28 -1.94 -13.35
C TYR A 152 -7.24 -0.82 -13.50
N ILE A 153 -6.06 -1.11 -14.03
CA ILE A 153 -4.99 -0.13 -14.27
C ILE A 153 -5.47 1.01 -15.17
N ARG A 154 -6.20 0.68 -16.23
CA ARG A 154 -6.78 1.69 -17.13
C ARG A 154 -7.79 2.57 -16.39
N TRP A 155 -8.72 1.97 -15.66
CA TRP A 155 -9.70 2.69 -14.85
C TRP A 155 -9.01 3.60 -13.82
N PHE A 156 -8.02 3.07 -13.12
CA PHE A 156 -7.27 3.81 -12.10
C PHE A 156 -6.60 5.06 -12.69
N ASN A 157 -5.96 4.94 -13.83
CA ASN A 157 -5.29 6.06 -14.49
C ASN A 157 -6.28 7.05 -15.11
N GLU A 158 -7.36 6.57 -15.73
CA GLU A 158 -8.39 7.44 -16.32
C GLU A 158 -9.14 8.27 -15.27
N THR A 159 -9.30 7.74 -14.05
CA THR A 159 -10.03 8.42 -12.96
C THR A 159 -9.13 9.23 -12.03
N ALA A 160 -7.82 9.18 -12.21
CA ALA A 160 -6.86 9.97 -11.46
C ALA A 160 -7.07 11.48 -11.68
N PRO A 161 -6.60 12.35 -10.76
CA PRO A 161 -6.57 13.80 -11.00
C PRO A 161 -5.88 14.11 -12.34
N GLY A 162 -6.53 14.91 -13.18
CA GLY A 162 -6.05 15.20 -14.55
C GLY A 162 -6.32 14.10 -15.58
N GLY A 163 -6.83 12.96 -15.18
CA GLY A 163 -7.23 11.89 -16.10
C GLY A 163 -8.50 12.21 -16.90
N ARG A 164 -8.70 11.50 -17.99
CA ARG A 164 -9.83 11.75 -18.94
C ARG A 164 -11.21 11.62 -18.30
N LYS A 165 -11.34 10.81 -17.23
CA LYS A 165 -12.58 10.58 -16.48
C LYS A 165 -12.37 10.88 -14.99
N ALA A 166 -11.59 11.92 -14.69
CA ALA A 166 -11.19 12.24 -13.34
C ALA A 166 -12.35 12.29 -12.35
N ILE A 167 -12.26 11.54 -11.26
CA ILE A 167 -13.19 11.61 -10.14
C ILE A 167 -12.69 12.69 -9.19
N GLN A 168 -13.40 13.83 -9.17
CA GLN A 168 -12.99 15.03 -8.41
C GLN A 168 -12.93 14.82 -6.90
N LYS A 169 -13.73 13.89 -6.37
CA LYS A 169 -13.77 13.60 -4.93
C LYS A 169 -12.86 12.40 -4.63
N ALA A 170 -11.66 12.64 -4.11
CA ALA A 170 -10.67 11.60 -3.81
C ALA A 170 -11.26 10.45 -2.97
N ALA A 171 -12.04 10.76 -1.95
CA ALA A 171 -12.69 9.75 -1.10
C ALA A 171 -13.72 8.88 -1.85
N VAL A 172 -14.31 9.38 -2.94
CA VAL A 172 -15.22 8.57 -3.80
C VAL A 172 -14.42 7.66 -4.72
N ARG A 173 -13.21 8.09 -5.14
CA ARG A 173 -12.34 7.27 -5.98
C ARG A 173 -11.72 6.11 -5.20
N SER A 174 -11.46 6.30 -3.91
CA SER A 174 -10.84 5.29 -3.02
C SER A 174 -11.85 4.35 -2.35
N ALA A 175 -13.13 4.61 -2.48
CA ALA A 175 -14.20 3.74 -1.98
C ALA A 175 -14.61 2.69 -3.00
#